data_d6a1b37f993b452da9dfaf0f48e190b0
#
_entry.id   d6a1b37f993b452da9dfaf0f48e190b0
#
_cell.length_a   1.000
_cell.length_b   1.000
_cell.length_c   1.000
_cell.angle_alpha   90.00
_cell.angle_beta   90.00
_cell.angle_gamma   90.00
#
_symmetry.space_group_name_H-M   'P 1'
#
loop_
_entity.id
_entity.type
_entity.pdbx_description
1 polymer ?
#
loop_
_entity_poly.entity_id
_entity_poly.type
_entity_poly.pdbx_seq_one_letter_code
_entity_poly.pdbx_strand_id
1 'polypeptide(L)'
;NEESIKVDDSFIIINYWASWCLECIEEHDLLITLAETNNLKDSVIMVSFQDNIQNSIEFLNNYGYGEIIYAVDESSKLAIESGVFGVPETHIVVNGEIVKKYIGPLNLSNIEEIINNYP
;
A
#
# COMPACT_ATOMS: atom_id res chain seq x y z
N ASN A 1 -17.37 -5.78 -18.77
CA ASN A 1 -16.23 -5.54 -19.65
C ASN A 1 -14.97 -6.13 -19.02
N GLU A 2 -13.87 -5.96 -19.70
CA GLU A 2 -12.61 -6.52 -19.25
C GLU A 2 -12.20 -6.03 -17.88
N GLU A 3 -12.47 -4.79 -17.62
CA GLU A 3 -12.08 -4.21 -16.35
C GLU A 3 -12.86 -4.83 -15.21
N SER A 4 -14.13 -5.10 -15.43
CA SER A 4 -14.93 -5.76 -14.42
C SER A 4 -14.39 -7.14 -14.11
N ILE A 5 -13.99 -7.87 -15.12
CA ILE A 5 -13.44 -9.21 -14.93
C ILE A 5 -12.18 -9.13 -14.10
N LYS A 6 -11.29 -8.18 -14.42
CA LYS A 6 -10.06 -8.03 -13.68
C LYS A 6 -10.31 -7.66 -12.22
N VAL A 7 -11.28 -6.78 -12.01
CA VAL A 7 -11.62 -6.37 -10.64
C VAL A 7 -12.13 -7.56 -9.86
N ASP A 8 -12.97 -8.40 -10.49
CA ASP A 8 -13.56 -9.54 -9.82
C ASP A 8 -12.51 -10.56 -9.38
N ASP A 9 -11.39 -10.65 -10.13
CA ASP A 9 -10.33 -11.59 -9.80
C ASP A 9 -9.15 -10.90 -9.12
N SER A 10 -9.32 -9.66 -8.70
CA SER A 10 -8.19 -8.89 -8.22
C SER A 10 -7.83 -9.21 -6.79
N PHE A 11 -6.54 -9.10 -6.53
CA PHE A 11 -5.98 -9.08 -5.20
C PHE A 11 -5.03 -7.89 -5.18
N ILE A 12 -5.27 -6.94 -4.29
CA ILE A 12 -4.51 -5.69 -4.23
C ILE A 12 -4.17 -5.39 -2.78
N ILE A 13 -2.97 -4.92 -2.56
CA ILE A 13 -2.53 -4.43 -1.25
C ILE A 13 -2.37 -2.92 -1.40
N ILE A 14 -3.13 -2.15 -0.64
CA ILE A 14 -3.04 -0.69 -0.69
C ILE A 14 -2.43 -0.20 0.60
N ASN A 15 -1.30 0.49 0.49
CA ASN A 15 -0.62 1.08 1.64
C ASN A 15 -0.76 2.60 1.58
N TYR A 16 -1.36 3.17 2.60
CA TYR A 16 -1.49 4.62 2.75
C TYR A 16 -0.30 5.12 3.56
N TRP A 17 0.42 6.10 3.01
CA TRP A 17 1.68 6.55 3.57
C TRP A 17 1.87 8.04 3.37
N ALA A 18 2.91 8.61 3.98
CA ALA A 18 3.27 10.00 3.76
C ALA A 18 4.77 10.16 4.00
N SER A 19 5.35 11.15 3.33
CA SER A 19 6.79 11.41 3.46
C SER A 19 7.15 11.91 4.86
N TRP A 20 6.20 12.53 5.56
CA TRP A 20 6.42 13.07 6.91
C TRP A 20 6.21 12.03 8.01
N CYS A 21 5.93 10.80 7.64
CA CYS A 21 5.54 9.75 8.58
C CYS A 21 6.76 8.90 8.94
N LEU A 22 7.19 8.99 10.18
CA LEU A 22 8.37 8.24 10.64
C LEU A 22 8.17 6.74 10.57
N GLU A 23 6.99 6.26 10.97
CA GLU A 23 6.71 4.83 10.94
C GLU A 23 6.63 4.28 9.53
N CYS A 24 6.33 5.14 8.55
CA CYS A 24 6.34 4.73 7.16
C CYS A 24 7.77 4.42 6.69
N ILE A 25 8.76 5.13 7.23
CA ILE A 25 10.15 4.82 6.95
C ILE A 25 10.48 3.42 7.46
N GLU A 26 10.02 3.10 8.66
CA GLU A 26 10.32 1.82 9.30
C GLU A 26 9.81 0.62 8.51
N GLU A 27 8.62 0.76 7.89
CA GLU A 27 8.03 -0.36 7.17
C GLU A 27 8.42 -0.43 5.70
N HIS A 28 9.05 0.63 5.18
CA HIS A 28 9.21 0.77 3.73
C HIS A 28 9.95 -0.39 3.08
N ASP A 29 11.04 -0.86 3.69
CA ASP A 29 11.78 -1.98 3.15
C ASP A 29 10.96 -3.27 3.12
N LEU A 30 10.08 -3.45 4.10
CA LEU A 30 9.21 -4.62 4.13
C LEU A 30 8.20 -4.58 3.00
N LEU A 31 7.68 -3.39 2.67
CA LEU A 31 6.76 -3.25 1.54
C LEU A 31 7.46 -3.58 0.23
N ILE A 32 8.69 -3.13 0.06
CA ILE A 32 9.45 -3.43 -1.15
C ILE A 32 9.67 -4.94 -1.25
N THR A 33 10.04 -5.58 -0.15
CA THR A 33 10.24 -7.03 -0.13
C THR A 33 8.95 -7.76 -0.44
N LEU A 34 7.84 -7.32 0.17
CA LEU A 34 6.54 -7.94 -0.06
C LEU A 34 6.15 -7.87 -1.54
N ALA A 35 6.38 -6.73 -2.17
CA ALA A 35 5.99 -6.54 -3.57
C ALA A 35 6.76 -7.45 -4.51
N GLU A 36 7.93 -7.93 -4.10
CA GLU A 36 8.76 -8.81 -4.92
C GLU A 36 8.46 -10.28 -4.68
N THR A 37 7.58 -10.60 -3.74
CA THR A 37 7.36 -11.96 -3.27
C THR A 37 6.09 -12.53 -3.88
N ASN A 38 6.11 -13.84 -4.22
CA ASN A 38 4.92 -14.60 -4.60
C ASN A 38 4.09 -13.94 -5.70
N ASN A 39 4.75 -13.31 -6.65
CA ASN A 39 4.07 -12.69 -7.79
C ASN A 39 3.16 -11.54 -7.38
N LEU A 40 3.47 -10.86 -6.28
CA LEU A 40 2.72 -9.69 -5.86
C LEU A 40 3.14 -8.43 -6.62
N LYS A 41 4.04 -8.57 -7.58
CA LYS A 41 4.39 -7.49 -8.47
C LYS A 41 3.10 -6.95 -9.10
N ASP A 42 2.98 -5.63 -9.14
CA ASP A 42 1.81 -4.93 -9.66
C ASP A 42 0.57 -5.09 -8.80
N SER A 43 0.68 -5.77 -7.65
CA SER A 43 -0.44 -5.89 -6.72
C SER A 43 -0.31 -4.97 -5.52
N VAL A 44 0.84 -4.33 -5.33
CA VAL A 44 1.06 -3.43 -4.20
C VAL A 44 1.01 -2.00 -4.70
N ILE A 45 0.14 -1.22 -4.09
CA ILE A 45 -0.05 0.20 -4.44
C ILE A 45 0.20 1.02 -3.18
N MET A 46 1.08 2.01 -3.28
CA MET A 46 1.29 2.98 -2.21
C MET A 46 0.60 4.28 -2.59
N VAL A 47 -0.28 4.75 -1.72
CA VAL A 47 -1.08 5.94 -1.95
C VAL A 47 -0.67 7.00 -0.93
N SER A 48 -0.17 8.14 -1.41
CA SER A 48 0.25 9.20 -0.51
C SER A 48 -0.95 9.89 0.12
N PHE A 49 -0.82 10.22 1.40
CA PHE A 49 -1.90 10.77 2.22
C PHE A 49 -1.47 12.12 2.77
N GLN A 50 -2.25 13.16 2.47
CA GLN A 50 -1.99 14.52 2.97
C GLN A 50 -0.53 14.91 2.80
N ASP A 51 -0.04 14.75 1.58
CA ASP A 51 1.37 14.94 1.32
C ASP A 51 1.57 15.77 0.05
N ASN A 52 2.77 16.26 -0.09
CA ASN A 52 3.21 17.05 -1.23
C ASN A 52 3.97 16.11 -2.16
N ILE A 53 3.68 16.16 -3.46
CA ILE A 53 4.25 15.22 -4.41
C ILE A 53 5.78 15.29 -4.45
N GLN A 54 6.35 16.49 -4.30
CA GLN A 54 7.80 16.63 -4.30
C GLN A 54 8.42 15.93 -3.10
N ASN A 55 7.80 16.07 -1.94
CA ASN A 55 8.30 15.40 -0.73
C ASN A 55 8.14 13.89 -0.84
N SER A 56 7.05 13.43 -1.47
CA SER A 56 6.87 11.99 -1.70
C SER A 56 7.97 11.43 -2.59
N ILE A 57 8.30 12.16 -3.65
CA ILE A 57 9.36 11.73 -4.56
C ILE A 57 10.71 11.70 -3.84
N GLU A 58 11.00 12.71 -3.02
CA GLU A 58 12.25 12.74 -2.26
C GLU A 58 12.34 11.54 -1.31
N PHE A 59 11.23 11.21 -0.67
CA PHE A 59 11.19 10.04 0.22
C PHE A 59 11.59 8.79 -0.55
N LEU A 60 10.96 8.58 -1.71
CA LEU A 60 11.23 7.38 -2.51
C LEU A 60 12.66 7.38 -3.04
N ASN A 61 13.20 8.54 -3.40
CA ASN A 61 14.60 8.62 -3.83
C ASN A 61 15.55 8.26 -2.71
N ASN A 62 15.20 8.58 -1.46
CA ASN A 62 16.06 8.32 -0.31
C ASN A 62 15.91 6.90 0.20
N TYR A 63 14.70 6.33 0.19
CA TYR A 63 14.43 5.06 0.84
C TYR A 63 14.17 3.92 -0.14
N GLY A 64 14.04 4.23 -1.41
CA GLY A 64 13.99 3.21 -2.46
C GLY A 64 12.64 3.06 -3.12
N TYR A 65 12.70 2.64 -4.38
CA TYR A 65 11.54 2.24 -5.18
C TYR A 65 11.50 0.72 -5.23
N GLY A 66 10.29 0.16 -5.32
CA GLY A 66 10.12 -1.28 -5.48
C GLY A 66 9.19 -1.59 -6.63
N GLU A 67 8.83 -2.85 -6.76
CA GLU A 67 7.82 -3.29 -7.74
C GLU A 67 6.45 -2.91 -7.21
N ILE A 68 6.23 -1.60 -7.06
CA ILE A 68 5.07 -1.01 -6.40
C ILE A 68 4.52 0.07 -7.31
N ILE A 69 3.21 0.19 -7.36
CA ILE A 69 2.55 1.27 -8.05
C ILE A 69 2.41 2.42 -7.06
N TYR A 70 2.93 3.59 -7.42
CA TYR A 70 2.88 4.76 -6.54
C TYR A 70 1.82 5.72 -7.06
N ALA A 71 0.85 6.04 -6.22
CA ALA A 71 -0.27 6.89 -6.59
C ALA A 71 -0.39 8.07 -5.65
N VAL A 72 -0.96 9.15 -6.17
CA VAL A 72 -1.23 10.36 -5.40
C VAL A 72 -2.73 10.44 -5.20
N ASP A 73 -3.15 10.66 -3.96
CA ASP A 73 -4.55 10.82 -3.62
C ASP A 73 -4.77 12.28 -3.23
N GLU A 74 -5.02 13.12 -4.23
CA GLU A 74 -5.27 14.53 -3.98
C GLU A 74 -6.45 14.68 -3.04
N SER A 75 -6.31 15.58 -2.07
CA SER A 75 -7.35 15.81 -1.05
C SER A 75 -7.61 14.60 -0.17
N SER A 76 -6.81 13.54 -0.32
CA SER A 76 -6.93 12.31 0.48
C SER A 76 -8.32 11.70 0.43
N LYS A 77 -9.00 11.86 -0.71
CA LYS A 77 -10.38 11.42 -0.85
C LYS A 77 -10.50 9.91 -0.72
N LEU A 78 -9.62 9.17 -1.40
CA LEU A 78 -9.66 7.71 -1.35
C LEU A 78 -9.42 7.22 0.08
N ALA A 79 -8.43 7.80 0.76
CA ALA A 79 -8.11 7.42 2.13
C ALA A 79 -9.31 7.65 3.04
N ILE A 80 -9.91 8.84 2.94
CA ILE A 80 -11.05 9.18 3.79
C ILE A 80 -12.22 8.24 3.53
N GLU A 81 -12.53 7.97 2.27
CA GLU A 81 -13.63 7.09 1.91
C GLU A 81 -13.38 5.66 2.37
N SER A 82 -12.13 5.26 2.48
CA SER A 82 -11.74 3.93 2.95
C SER A 82 -11.58 3.85 4.45
N GLY A 83 -11.86 4.95 5.16
CA GLY A 83 -11.80 4.97 6.62
C GLY A 83 -10.42 5.17 7.18
N VAL A 84 -9.50 5.75 6.41
CA VAL A 84 -8.13 5.98 6.85
C VAL A 84 -8.06 7.36 7.48
N PHE A 85 -7.61 7.43 8.74
CA PHE A 85 -7.49 8.68 9.47
C PHE A 85 -6.05 8.99 9.88
N GLY A 86 -5.13 8.12 9.54
CA GLY A 86 -3.72 8.32 9.83
C GLY A 86 -2.88 7.34 9.04
N VAL A 87 -1.58 7.51 9.08
CA VAL A 87 -0.65 6.66 8.34
C VAL A 87 0.43 6.13 9.28
N PRO A 88 1.02 4.97 8.97
CA PRO A 88 0.67 4.12 7.83
C PRO A 88 -0.53 3.23 8.13
N GLU A 89 -1.24 2.87 7.08
CA GLU A 89 -2.32 1.91 7.16
C GLU A 89 -2.32 1.11 5.88
N THR A 90 -2.51 -0.22 5.99
CA THR A 90 -2.46 -1.10 4.83
C THR A 90 -3.72 -1.93 4.74
N HIS A 91 -4.33 -1.95 3.58
CA HIS A 91 -5.57 -2.67 3.33
C HIS A 91 -5.32 -3.81 2.35
N ILE A 92 -5.88 -4.99 2.67
CA ILE A 92 -5.92 -6.11 1.75
C ILE A 92 -7.28 -6.06 1.07
N VAL A 93 -7.28 -5.93 -0.25
CA VAL A 93 -8.51 -5.78 -1.03
C VAL A 93 -8.61 -6.98 -1.97
N VAL A 94 -9.69 -7.75 -1.82
CA VAL A 94 -9.93 -8.93 -2.64
C VAL A 94 -11.25 -8.72 -3.37
N ASN A 95 -11.21 -8.77 -4.69
CA ASN A 95 -12.38 -8.60 -5.53
C ASN A 95 -13.15 -7.32 -5.21
N GLY A 96 -12.41 -6.26 -4.93
CA GLY A 96 -13.00 -4.96 -4.67
C GLY A 96 -13.44 -4.71 -3.24
N GLU A 97 -13.25 -5.67 -2.34
CA GLU A 97 -13.66 -5.53 -0.95
C GLU A 97 -12.46 -5.53 -0.03
N ILE A 98 -12.49 -4.63 0.96
CA ILE A 98 -11.44 -4.60 1.98
C ILE A 98 -11.70 -5.76 2.94
N VAL A 99 -10.81 -6.74 2.94
CA VAL A 99 -10.97 -7.93 3.79
C VAL A 99 -10.11 -7.89 5.04
N LYS A 100 -9.10 -7.00 5.07
CA LYS A 100 -8.24 -6.88 6.24
C LYS A 100 -7.61 -5.49 6.24
N LYS A 101 -7.50 -4.89 7.42
CA LYS A 101 -6.79 -3.62 7.61
C LYS A 101 -5.70 -3.83 8.66
N TYR A 102 -4.51 -3.35 8.32
CA TYR A 102 -3.39 -3.28 9.26
C TYR A 102 -3.21 -1.82 9.62
N ILE A 103 -3.47 -1.47 10.87
CA ILE A 103 -3.33 -0.11 11.37
C ILE A 103 -1.93 0.03 11.96
N GLY A 104 -1.20 1.03 11.50
CA GLY A 104 0.19 1.22 11.92
C GLY A 104 1.16 0.52 11.00
N PRO A 105 2.46 0.54 11.34
CA PRO A 105 3.47 -0.03 10.45
C PRO A 105 3.38 -1.55 10.40
N LEU A 106 3.63 -2.08 9.19
CA LEU A 106 3.71 -3.52 9.01
C LEU A 106 4.98 -4.05 9.66
N ASN A 107 4.90 -5.28 10.17
CA ASN A 107 6.07 -5.96 10.70
C ASN A 107 6.21 -7.30 10.01
N LEU A 108 7.26 -8.05 10.35
CA LEU A 108 7.56 -9.32 9.71
C LEU A 108 6.40 -10.32 9.87
N SER A 109 5.77 -10.32 11.02
CA SER A 109 4.64 -11.21 11.25
C SER A 109 3.47 -10.89 10.32
N ASN A 110 3.21 -9.61 10.10
CA ASN A 110 2.15 -9.18 9.17
C ASN A 110 2.50 -9.62 7.74
N ILE A 111 3.76 -9.46 7.34
CA ILE A 111 4.20 -9.86 6.01
C ILE A 111 3.99 -11.36 5.80
N GLU A 112 4.36 -12.16 6.80
CA GLU A 112 4.17 -13.60 6.72
C GLU A 112 2.69 -13.98 6.62
N GLU A 113 1.87 -13.27 7.39
CA GLU A 113 0.43 -13.52 7.32
C GLU A 113 -0.12 -13.24 5.93
N ILE A 114 0.30 -12.14 5.33
CA ILE A 114 -0.16 -11.77 4.00
C ILE A 114 0.30 -12.81 2.98
N ILE A 115 1.55 -13.20 3.04
CA ILE A 115 2.09 -14.17 2.08
C ILE A 115 1.38 -15.51 2.21
N ASN A 116 1.09 -15.94 3.42
CA ASN A 116 0.49 -17.26 3.65
C ASN A 116 -0.99 -17.29 3.30
N ASN A 117 -1.70 -16.19 3.47
CA ASN A 117 -3.15 -16.19 3.30
C ASN A 117 -3.61 -15.60 1.96
N TYR A 118 -2.75 -14.84 1.29
CA TYR A 118 -3.13 -14.14 0.05
C TYR A 118 -2.03 -14.35 -0.97
N PRO A 119 -2.20 -15.30 -1.86
CA PRO A 119 -1.19 -15.66 -2.87
C PRO A 119 -0.88 -14.59 -3.88
#